data_63fed4ff33fbb090a7e0b002d2e3e71d
#
_entry.id   63fed4ff33fbb090a7e0b002d2e3e71d
#
_cell.length_a   1.000
_cell.length_b   1.000
_cell.length_c   1.000
_cell.angle_alpha   90.00
_cell.angle_beta   90.00
_cell.angle_gamma   90.00
#
_symmetry.space_group_name_H-M   'P 1'
#
loop_
_entity.id
_entity.type
_entity.pdbx_description
1 polymer ?
#
loop_
_entity_poly.entity_id
_entity_poly.type
_entity_poly.pdbx_seq_one_letter_code
_entity_poly.pdbx_strand_id
1 'polypeptide(L)'
;MSSTVSPADVRSEVSELSLLFEISRILDSSLNLRDVVHPVLEALGRHMGIRLGVLSLLNRATERISIEAAYGLSESQQRRGWYKIGEGITGGVVQSGDPAIVPKIADEPAMVHRTGAASNPDLAELSFICVPIKSGNSVIGSLGTDKLFPPEVQFDEDVRLLSIIASMISQAVKLRQAAQEERRRLLEENDRLREELKDRFRPQNLVGNSEGMHSVFRLVAQVSRSDTTVLLRGETGTGKDLVAHAIHYNSARATKPFIKVNCAALPESVIESELFGHERGAFTGAVATRKGRFELAHGGTLFLDEIGDLSPATQVKLLRVLQEGEFERVGGNTTQRSDVRVIAATNRNLEELIEREEFRADLYYRLNVFPIHIPPLRERKTDLLLLADYFVARYGRENHKDVKRITTPAIDMLMSYHWPETCANWRTASSGQYC
;
A
#
# COMPACT_ATOMS: atom_id res chain seq x y z
N MET A 1 -19.47 6.81 58.98
CA MET A 1 -20.31 5.65 58.69
C MET A 1 -19.60 4.85 57.58
N SER A 2 -18.89 3.83 57.94
CA SER A 2 -18.18 2.95 56.98
C SER A 2 -19.22 1.99 56.37
N SER A 3 -19.56 2.21 55.11
CA SER A 3 -20.39 1.24 54.36
C SER A 3 -19.51 0.01 54.08
N THR A 4 -19.76 -1.06 54.81
CA THR A 4 -19.21 -2.39 54.54
C THR A 4 -19.80 -2.91 53.24
N VAL A 5 -19.01 -2.92 52.17
CA VAL A 5 -19.36 -3.54 50.89
C VAL A 5 -19.57 -5.02 51.10
N SER A 6 -20.73 -5.56 50.66
CA SER A 6 -21.04 -6.98 50.79
C SER A 6 -20.08 -7.86 49.99
N PRO A 7 -19.68 -9.05 50.46
CA PRO A 7 -18.87 -10.00 49.67
C PRO A 7 -19.53 -10.41 48.33
N ALA A 8 -20.85 -10.29 48.21
CA ALA A 8 -21.59 -10.52 46.98
C ALA A 8 -21.39 -9.38 45.95
N ASP A 9 -21.38 -8.12 46.42
CA ASP A 9 -21.14 -6.94 45.57
C ASP A 9 -19.71 -6.94 45.00
N VAL A 10 -18.70 -7.30 45.81
CA VAL A 10 -17.31 -7.42 45.37
C VAL A 10 -17.14 -8.51 44.28
N ARG A 11 -17.87 -9.62 44.38
CA ARG A 11 -17.82 -10.70 43.38
C ARG A 11 -18.48 -10.26 42.08
N SER A 12 -19.56 -9.48 42.10
CA SER A 12 -20.23 -8.92 40.93
C SER A 12 -19.31 -7.93 40.19
N GLU A 13 -18.70 -6.99 40.94
CA GLU A 13 -17.75 -6.01 40.36
C GLU A 13 -16.52 -6.67 39.71
N VAL A 14 -15.95 -7.70 40.33
CA VAL A 14 -14.80 -8.48 39.78
C VAL A 14 -15.24 -9.19 38.49
N SER A 15 -16.45 -9.71 38.41
CA SER A 15 -16.99 -10.38 37.23
C SER A 15 -17.18 -9.39 36.07
N GLU A 16 -17.72 -8.18 36.35
CA GLU A 16 -17.87 -7.11 35.35
C GLU A 16 -16.53 -6.64 34.77
N LEU A 17 -15.53 -6.39 35.65
CA LEU A 17 -14.19 -6.00 35.22
C LEU A 17 -13.52 -7.09 34.37
N SER A 18 -13.70 -8.36 34.73
CA SER A 18 -13.19 -9.51 33.96
C SER A 18 -13.81 -9.55 32.56
N LEU A 19 -15.12 -9.34 32.45
CA LEU A 19 -15.83 -9.26 31.17
C LEU A 19 -15.33 -8.09 30.31
N LEU A 20 -15.21 -6.89 30.87
CA LEU A 20 -14.73 -5.71 30.14
C LEU A 20 -13.30 -5.90 29.65
N PHE A 21 -12.44 -6.52 30.44
CA PHE A 21 -11.08 -6.86 30.03
C PHE A 21 -11.05 -7.90 28.90
N GLU A 22 -11.88 -8.96 29.00
CA GLU A 22 -12.01 -9.96 27.94
C GLU A 22 -12.49 -9.32 26.63
N ILE A 23 -13.53 -8.47 26.68
CA ILE A 23 -14.06 -7.76 25.52
C ILE A 23 -13.00 -6.82 24.90
N SER A 24 -12.24 -6.09 25.73
CA SER A 24 -11.14 -5.24 25.22
C SER A 24 -10.13 -6.08 24.42
N ARG A 25 -9.68 -7.22 24.95
CA ARG A 25 -8.76 -8.11 24.24
C ARG A 25 -9.34 -8.65 22.94
N ILE A 26 -10.62 -9.03 22.94
CA ILE A 26 -11.31 -9.51 21.74
C ILE A 26 -11.34 -8.40 20.68
N LEU A 27 -11.72 -7.18 21.06
CA LEU A 27 -11.78 -6.05 20.15
C LEU A 27 -10.41 -5.69 19.56
N ASP A 28 -9.32 -5.92 20.26
CA ASP A 28 -7.95 -5.65 19.77
C ASP A 28 -7.38 -6.79 18.89
N SER A 29 -8.00 -7.97 18.87
CA SER A 29 -7.45 -9.17 18.23
C SER A 29 -7.51 -9.19 16.70
N SER A 30 -8.43 -8.45 16.06
CA SER A 30 -8.58 -8.40 14.59
C SER A 30 -9.05 -7.04 14.10
N LEU A 31 -8.61 -6.64 12.91
CA LEU A 31 -9.10 -5.45 12.22
C LEU A 31 -10.47 -5.65 11.56
N ASN A 32 -10.93 -6.89 11.39
CA ASN A 32 -12.24 -7.18 10.81
C ASN A 32 -13.30 -7.20 11.91
N LEU A 33 -14.33 -6.35 11.77
CA LEU A 33 -15.41 -6.23 12.77
C LEU A 33 -16.16 -7.55 12.96
N ARG A 34 -16.42 -8.31 11.90
CA ARG A 34 -17.16 -9.59 11.98
C ARG A 34 -16.45 -10.63 12.81
N ASP A 35 -15.11 -10.64 12.76
CA ASP A 35 -14.29 -11.61 13.49
C ASP A 35 -14.29 -11.37 15.01
N VAL A 36 -14.59 -10.14 15.44
CA VAL A 36 -14.54 -9.75 16.85
C VAL A 36 -15.92 -9.61 17.49
N VAL A 37 -16.96 -9.26 16.71
CA VAL A 37 -18.29 -9.02 17.29
C VAL A 37 -18.94 -10.30 17.80
N HIS A 38 -18.83 -11.41 17.06
CA HIS A 38 -19.39 -12.68 17.50
C HIS A 38 -18.76 -13.18 18.81
N PRO A 39 -17.41 -13.22 18.98
CA PRO A 39 -16.79 -13.50 20.28
C PRO A 39 -17.19 -12.55 21.42
N VAL A 40 -17.42 -11.26 21.12
CA VAL A 40 -17.94 -10.31 22.13
C VAL A 40 -19.32 -10.72 22.61
N LEU A 41 -20.22 -11.06 21.68
CA LEU A 41 -21.57 -11.52 22.03
C LEU A 41 -21.56 -12.87 22.79
N GLU A 42 -20.65 -13.78 22.46
CA GLU A 42 -20.43 -15.01 23.21
C GLU A 42 -19.93 -14.75 24.64
N ALA A 43 -19.01 -13.79 24.81
CA ALA A 43 -18.53 -13.39 26.13
C ALA A 43 -19.68 -12.82 26.98
N LEU A 44 -20.55 -11.99 26.38
CA LEU A 44 -21.79 -11.53 27.03
C LEU A 44 -22.69 -12.70 27.42
N GLY A 45 -22.85 -13.70 26.54
CA GLY A 45 -23.62 -14.92 26.83
C GLY A 45 -23.13 -15.65 28.06
N ARG A 46 -21.82 -15.82 28.17
CA ARG A 46 -21.19 -16.55 29.30
C ARG A 46 -21.26 -15.78 30.62
N HIS A 47 -21.04 -14.48 30.61
CA HIS A 47 -20.95 -13.68 31.84
C HIS A 47 -22.29 -13.14 32.32
N MET A 48 -23.17 -12.71 31.40
CA MET A 48 -24.48 -12.12 31.74
C MET A 48 -25.64 -13.11 31.62
N GLY A 49 -25.41 -14.32 31.12
CA GLY A 49 -26.46 -15.33 30.92
C GLY A 49 -27.46 -14.95 29.83
N ILE A 50 -27.11 -14.12 28.87
CA ILE A 50 -27.97 -13.78 27.74
C ILE A 50 -28.15 -14.98 26.82
N ARG A 51 -29.38 -15.15 26.27
CA ARG A 51 -29.70 -16.20 25.29
C ARG A 51 -29.58 -15.70 23.86
N LEU A 52 -29.89 -14.42 23.64
CA LEU A 52 -29.79 -13.74 22.39
C LEU A 52 -29.03 -12.43 22.56
N GLY A 53 -28.00 -12.24 21.76
CA GLY A 53 -27.27 -10.98 21.63
C GLY A 53 -27.24 -10.53 20.16
N VAL A 54 -27.60 -9.29 19.87
CA VAL A 54 -27.68 -8.77 18.51
C VAL A 54 -26.94 -7.43 18.43
N LEU A 55 -25.95 -7.36 17.55
CA LEU A 55 -25.34 -6.10 17.15
C LEU A 55 -25.91 -5.67 15.81
N SER A 56 -26.52 -4.51 15.76
CA SER A 56 -27.06 -3.91 14.54
C SER A 56 -26.37 -2.61 14.22
N LEU A 57 -26.03 -2.37 12.94
CA LEU A 57 -25.41 -1.15 12.47
C LEU A 57 -26.30 -0.41 11.47
N LEU A 58 -26.26 0.91 11.53
CA LEU A 58 -26.98 1.81 10.64
C LEU A 58 -26.16 2.06 9.37
N ASN A 59 -26.70 1.66 8.23
CA ASN A 59 -26.20 2.08 6.93
C ASN A 59 -26.86 3.42 6.56
N ARG A 60 -26.10 4.51 6.62
CA ARG A 60 -26.61 5.87 6.36
C ARG A 60 -27.03 6.10 4.90
N ALA A 61 -26.42 5.37 3.95
CA ALA A 61 -26.74 5.54 2.54
C ALA A 61 -28.12 4.93 2.18
N THR A 62 -28.54 3.88 2.91
CA THR A 62 -29.81 3.19 2.68
C THR A 62 -30.84 3.45 3.79
N GLU A 63 -30.47 4.18 4.85
CA GLU A 63 -31.27 4.42 6.07
C GLU A 63 -31.78 3.13 6.71
N ARG A 64 -31.02 2.03 6.56
CA ARG A 64 -31.36 0.72 7.11
C ARG A 64 -30.46 0.33 8.25
N ILE A 65 -31.04 -0.23 9.28
CA ILE A 65 -30.36 -0.85 10.41
C ILE A 65 -30.36 -2.35 10.12
N SER A 66 -29.19 -2.96 9.95
CA SER A 66 -29.03 -4.39 9.67
C SER A 66 -28.24 -5.08 10.77
N ILE A 67 -28.57 -6.33 11.04
CA ILE A 67 -27.81 -7.17 11.97
C ILE A 67 -26.44 -7.47 11.34
N GLU A 68 -25.38 -7.03 11.99
CA GLU A 68 -24.00 -7.30 11.60
C GLU A 68 -23.49 -8.62 12.19
N ALA A 69 -23.88 -8.89 13.44
CA ALA A 69 -23.64 -10.17 14.10
C ALA A 69 -24.68 -10.45 15.18
N ALA A 70 -24.90 -11.72 15.45
CA ALA A 70 -25.78 -12.17 16.53
C ALA A 70 -25.26 -13.44 17.19
N TYR A 71 -25.58 -13.58 18.47
CA TYR A 71 -25.47 -14.79 19.27
C TYR A 71 -26.88 -15.34 19.50
N GLY A 72 -27.07 -16.64 19.33
CA GLY A 72 -28.40 -17.27 19.48
C GLY A 72 -29.30 -17.19 18.27
N LEU A 73 -28.88 -16.64 17.13
CA LEU A 73 -29.61 -16.63 15.86
C LEU A 73 -28.88 -17.41 14.77
N SER A 74 -29.63 -18.14 13.95
CA SER A 74 -29.10 -18.73 12.73
C SER A 74 -28.78 -17.64 11.67
N GLU A 75 -27.89 -17.94 10.72
CA GLU A 75 -27.57 -17.00 9.62
C GLU A 75 -28.80 -16.56 8.82
N SER A 76 -29.78 -17.46 8.60
CA SER A 76 -31.01 -17.14 7.89
C SER A 76 -31.89 -16.17 8.66
N GLN A 77 -31.88 -16.24 10.01
CA GLN A 77 -32.57 -15.31 10.89
C GLN A 77 -31.89 -13.94 10.93
N GLN A 78 -30.53 -13.92 10.99
CA GLN A 78 -29.78 -12.68 10.94
C GLN A 78 -30.01 -11.89 9.64
N ARG A 79 -30.01 -12.55 8.48
CA ARG A 79 -30.28 -11.91 7.17
C ARG A 79 -31.67 -11.29 7.05
N ARG A 80 -32.67 -11.79 7.79
CA ARG A 80 -34.03 -11.22 7.84
C ARG A 80 -34.15 -10.06 8.80
N GLY A 81 -33.23 -9.92 9.74
CA GLY A 81 -33.20 -8.88 10.75
C GLY A 81 -32.72 -7.54 10.23
N TRP A 82 -33.60 -6.76 9.64
CA TRP A 82 -33.33 -5.37 9.28
C TRP A 82 -34.51 -4.48 9.70
N TYR A 83 -34.21 -3.22 10.05
CA TYR A 83 -35.17 -2.28 10.57
C TYR A 83 -34.98 -0.90 9.93
N LYS A 84 -36.05 -0.09 9.88
CA LYS A 84 -35.94 1.33 9.56
C LYS A 84 -35.65 2.13 10.85
N ILE A 85 -35.14 3.34 10.70
CA ILE A 85 -35.00 4.28 11.81
C ILE A 85 -36.41 4.54 12.38
N GLY A 86 -36.58 4.43 13.70
CA GLY A 86 -37.85 4.55 14.40
C GLY A 86 -38.73 3.30 14.37
N GLU A 87 -38.35 2.22 13.68
CA GLU A 87 -39.17 1.00 13.60
C GLU A 87 -38.81 0.03 14.73
N GLY A 88 -39.80 -0.32 15.55
CA GLY A 88 -39.62 -1.23 16.67
C GLY A 88 -38.67 -0.69 17.75
N ILE A 89 -38.27 -1.56 18.67
CA ILE A 89 -37.31 -1.17 19.75
C ILE A 89 -35.95 -0.78 19.18
N THR A 90 -35.39 -1.61 18.31
CA THR A 90 -34.07 -1.37 17.69
C THR A 90 -34.03 -0.05 16.93
N GLY A 91 -35.05 0.23 16.09
CA GLY A 91 -35.14 1.48 15.33
C GLY A 91 -35.41 2.69 16.21
N GLY A 92 -36.22 2.53 17.25
CA GLY A 92 -36.49 3.57 18.25
C GLY A 92 -35.22 4.00 19.00
N VAL A 93 -34.42 3.05 19.47
CA VAL A 93 -33.14 3.31 20.15
C VAL A 93 -32.16 4.03 19.22
N VAL A 94 -32.09 3.64 17.94
CA VAL A 94 -31.22 4.32 16.97
C VAL A 94 -31.71 5.74 16.69
N GLN A 95 -33.04 5.99 16.73
CA GLN A 95 -33.61 7.32 16.50
C GLN A 95 -33.45 8.26 17.70
N SER A 96 -33.78 7.78 18.92
CA SER A 96 -33.74 8.59 20.14
C SER A 96 -32.33 8.76 20.68
N GLY A 97 -31.50 7.73 20.51
CA GLY A 97 -30.18 7.63 21.15
C GLY A 97 -30.27 7.26 22.64
N ASP A 98 -31.42 6.87 23.14
CA ASP A 98 -31.59 6.46 24.54
C ASP A 98 -31.78 4.94 24.64
N PRO A 99 -31.34 4.30 25.75
CA PRO A 99 -31.57 2.89 25.98
C PRO A 99 -33.07 2.58 26.10
N ALA A 100 -33.47 1.41 25.63
CA ALA A 100 -34.83 0.89 25.81
C ALA A 100 -34.79 -0.42 26.62
N ILE A 101 -35.69 -0.53 27.57
CA ILE A 101 -35.89 -1.70 28.44
C ILE A 101 -37.28 -2.22 28.22
N VAL A 102 -37.40 -3.48 27.86
CA VAL A 102 -38.66 -4.22 27.72
C VAL A 102 -38.70 -5.31 28.78
N PRO A 103 -39.40 -5.13 29.89
CA PRO A 103 -39.43 -6.10 30.99
C PRO A 103 -40.00 -7.46 30.58
N LYS A 104 -40.99 -7.47 29.67
CA LYS A 104 -41.58 -8.70 29.10
C LYS A 104 -41.75 -8.53 27.60
N ILE A 105 -41.05 -9.34 26.82
CA ILE A 105 -41.11 -9.29 25.35
C ILE A 105 -42.54 -9.59 24.84
N ALA A 106 -43.25 -10.50 25.51
CA ALA A 106 -44.59 -10.91 25.10
C ALA A 106 -45.63 -9.81 25.18
N ASP A 107 -45.44 -8.84 26.09
CA ASP A 107 -46.41 -7.76 26.35
C ASP A 107 -46.11 -6.47 25.59
N GLU A 108 -45.02 -6.43 24.80
CA GLU A 108 -44.53 -5.21 24.14
C GLU A 108 -44.99 -5.13 22.66
N PRO A 109 -45.93 -4.26 22.32
CA PRO A 109 -46.45 -4.12 20.96
C PRO A 109 -45.43 -3.61 19.94
N ALA A 110 -44.40 -2.87 20.41
CA ALA A 110 -43.33 -2.33 19.56
C ALA A 110 -42.30 -3.37 19.20
N MET A 111 -42.37 -4.61 19.71
CA MET A 111 -41.42 -5.66 19.39
C MET A 111 -41.67 -6.26 18.01
N VAL A 112 -40.85 -5.91 17.05
CA VAL A 112 -40.94 -6.41 15.66
C VAL A 112 -40.17 -7.71 15.51
N HIS A 113 -40.87 -8.84 15.37
CA HIS A 113 -40.33 -10.20 15.33
C HIS A 113 -39.82 -10.61 13.93
N ARG A 114 -39.05 -9.77 13.23
CA ARG A 114 -38.56 -10.09 11.86
C ARG A 114 -37.59 -11.25 11.79
N THR A 115 -36.84 -11.49 12.85
CA THR A 115 -35.89 -12.61 12.92
C THR A 115 -36.59 -13.96 13.02
N GLY A 116 -37.90 -13.97 13.37
CA GLY A 116 -38.67 -15.21 13.60
C GLY A 116 -38.28 -15.92 14.90
N ALA A 117 -37.60 -15.22 15.81
CA ALA A 117 -37.29 -15.76 17.15
C ALA A 117 -38.53 -15.90 18.04
N ALA A 118 -39.63 -15.31 17.62
CA ALA A 118 -40.94 -15.34 18.33
C ALA A 118 -41.57 -16.74 18.49
N SER A 119 -41.05 -17.74 17.83
CA SER A 119 -41.58 -19.13 17.93
C SER A 119 -41.07 -19.88 19.16
N ASN A 120 -40.35 -19.22 20.07
CA ASN A 120 -39.85 -19.85 21.29
C ASN A 120 -40.90 -19.77 22.42
N PRO A 121 -41.34 -20.90 23.00
CA PRO A 121 -42.37 -20.94 24.07
C PRO A 121 -41.95 -20.18 25.36
N ASP A 122 -40.66 -19.91 25.55
CA ASP A 122 -40.10 -19.24 26.74
C ASP A 122 -40.19 -17.70 26.69
N LEU A 123 -40.79 -17.10 25.62
CA LEU A 123 -40.91 -15.65 25.45
C LEU A 123 -41.59 -14.89 26.57
N ALA A 124 -42.49 -15.56 27.29
CA ALA A 124 -43.24 -14.96 28.39
C ALA A 124 -42.35 -14.53 29.59
N GLU A 125 -41.19 -15.12 29.72
CA GLU A 125 -40.22 -14.87 30.80
C GLU A 125 -38.97 -14.12 30.35
N LEU A 126 -38.90 -13.65 29.09
CA LEU A 126 -37.76 -12.93 28.57
C LEU A 126 -37.98 -11.42 28.66
N SER A 127 -36.94 -10.73 29.14
CA SER A 127 -36.76 -9.28 29.02
C SER A 127 -35.82 -8.96 27.84
N PHE A 128 -35.93 -7.75 27.30
CA PHE A 128 -35.04 -7.26 26.25
C PHE A 128 -34.47 -5.89 26.63
N ILE A 129 -33.18 -5.76 26.55
CA ILE A 129 -32.45 -4.50 26.77
C ILE A 129 -31.78 -4.14 25.45
N CYS A 130 -31.99 -2.92 24.98
CA CYS A 130 -31.33 -2.40 23.78
C CYS A 130 -30.65 -1.07 24.09
N VAL A 131 -29.36 -0.98 23.85
CA VAL A 131 -28.58 0.24 24.07
C VAL A 131 -28.03 0.79 22.75
N PRO A 132 -27.99 2.12 22.59
CA PRO A 132 -27.42 2.74 21.38
C PRO A 132 -25.91 2.61 21.32
N ILE A 133 -25.36 2.39 20.13
CA ILE A 133 -23.94 2.50 19.84
C ILE A 133 -23.71 3.91 19.30
N LYS A 134 -23.08 4.77 20.11
CA LYS A 134 -22.87 6.20 19.79
C LYS A 134 -21.44 6.47 19.33
N SER A 135 -21.29 7.23 18.25
CA SER A 135 -20.00 7.81 17.81
C SER A 135 -20.10 9.33 17.86
N GLY A 136 -19.55 9.93 18.90
CA GLY A 136 -19.80 11.35 19.21
C GLY A 136 -21.29 11.60 19.47
N ASN A 137 -21.87 12.57 18.76
CA ASN A 137 -23.30 12.91 18.87
C ASN A 137 -24.21 12.07 17.97
N SER A 138 -23.68 11.14 17.20
CA SER A 138 -24.50 10.34 16.27
C SER A 138 -24.57 8.89 16.69
N VAL A 139 -25.76 8.30 16.55
CA VAL A 139 -25.97 6.86 16.73
C VAL A 139 -25.56 6.15 15.44
N ILE A 140 -24.73 5.11 15.58
CA ILE A 140 -24.24 4.29 14.46
C ILE A 140 -24.82 2.89 14.46
N GLY A 141 -25.58 2.53 15.50
CA GLY A 141 -26.18 1.22 15.63
C GLY A 141 -26.77 0.99 17.02
N SER A 142 -27.05 -0.25 17.35
CA SER A 142 -27.56 -0.68 18.64
C SER A 142 -27.00 -2.05 19.03
N LEU A 143 -26.89 -2.28 20.32
CA LEU A 143 -26.62 -3.57 20.95
C LEU A 143 -27.85 -4.00 21.73
N GLY A 144 -28.51 -5.08 21.30
CA GLY A 144 -29.69 -5.65 21.94
C GLY A 144 -29.37 -7.01 22.54
N THR A 145 -29.88 -7.27 23.74
CA THR A 145 -29.75 -8.56 24.45
C THR A 145 -31.05 -8.96 25.09
N ASP A 146 -31.37 -10.26 25.09
CA ASP A 146 -32.42 -10.82 25.91
C ASP A 146 -31.84 -11.54 27.14
N LYS A 147 -32.62 -11.67 28.18
CA LYS A 147 -32.23 -12.35 29.42
C LYS A 147 -33.51 -12.92 30.07
N LEU A 148 -33.40 -14.12 30.64
CA LEU A 148 -34.42 -14.65 31.56
C LEU A 148 -34.50 -13.76 32.79
N PHE A 149 -35.73 -13.34 33.13
CA PHE A 149 -35.96 -12.35 34.15
C PHE A 149 -36.57 -12.92 35.43
N PRO A 150 -35.90 -12.77 36.59
CA PRO A 150 -36.59 -12.90 37.88
C PRO A 150 -37.28 -11.57 38.24
N PRO A 151 -38.47 -11.62 38.92
CA PRO A 151 -39.34 -10.46 39.08
C PRO A 151 -38.83 -9.30 39.98
N GLU A 152 -37.63 -9.37 40.52
CA GLU A 152 -37.08 -8.40 41.49
C GLU A 152 -35.75 -7.72 41.06
N VAL A 153 -35.36 -7.75 39.78
CA VAL A 153 -34.03 -7.25 39.34
C VAL A 153 -34.09 -5.81 38.84
N GLN A 154 -33.09 -5.00 39.22
CA GLN A 154 -32.83 -3.66 38.69
C GLN A 154 -32.06 -3.77 37.35
N PHE A 155 -32.62 -3.23 36.28
CA PHE A 155 -32.01 -3.22 34.94
C PHE A 155 -30.89 -2.20 34.79
N ASP A 156 -30.72 -1.28 35.73
CA ASP A 156 -29.81 -0.14 35.65
C ASP A 156 -28.32 -0.58 35.51
N GLU A 157 -27.94 -1.65 36.18
CA GLU A 157 -26.59 -2.21 36.10
C GLU A 157 -26.31 -2.85 34.74
N ASP A 158 -27.29 -3.66 34.23
CA ASP A 158 -27.19 -4.28 32.91
C ASP A 158 -27.14 -3.22 31.80
N VAL A 159 -27.95 -2.17 31.88
CA VAL A 159 -27.93 -1.05 30.92
C VAL A 159 -26.58 -0.29 30.96
N ARG A 160 -26.06 -0.04 32.16
CA ARG A 160 -24.77 0.60 32.34
C ARG A 160 -23.65 -0.23 31.70
N LEU A 161 -23.58 -1.52 31.99
CA LEU A 161 -22.56 -2.42 31.47
C LEU A 161 -22.64 -2.55 29.95
N LEU A 162 -23.85 -2.78 29.41
CA LEU A 162 -24.07 -2.84 27.95
C LEU A 162 -23.73 -1.51 27.27
N SER A 163 -23.99 -0.36 27.91
CA SER A 163 -23.63 0.95 27.37
C SER A 163 -22.12 1.17 27.30
N ILE A 164 -21.35 0.68 28.30
CA ILE A 164 -19.88 0.69 28.27
C ILE A 164 -19.38 -0.18 27.09
N ILE A 165 -19.93 -1.39 26.96
CA ILE A 165 -19.55 -2.30 25.88
C ILE A 165 -19.90 -1.73 24.50
N ALA A 166 -21.09 -1.12 24.36
CA ALA A 166 -21.47 -0.42 23.15
C ALA A 166 -20.52 0.73 22.80
N SER A 167 -20.01 1.46 23.81
CA SER A 167 -18.99 2.49 23.62
C SER A 167 -17.65 1.91 23.14
N MET A 168 -17.20 0.80 23.71
CA MET A 168 -15.99 0.10 23.27
C MET A 168 -16.10 -0.39 21.82
N ILE A 169 -17.25 -0.98 21.47
CA ILE A 169 -17.55 -1.39 20.09
C ILE A 169 -17.52 -0.17 19.15
N SER A 170 -18.14 0.94 19.55
CA SER A 170 -18.14 2.18 18.75
C SER A 170 -16.71 2.68 18.45
N GLN A 171 -15.83 2.70 19.45
CA GLN A 171 -14.42 3.10 19.25
C GLN A 171 -13.71 2.14 18.29
N ALA A 172 -13.91 0.83 18.43
CA ALA A 172 -13.34 -0.15 17.55
C ALA A 172 -13.82 0.00 16.09
N VAL A 173 -15.12 0.26 15.88
CA VAL A 173 -15.70 0.55 14.56
C VAL A 173 -15.08 1.81 13.95
N LYS A 174 -14.99 2.90 14.72
CA LYS A 174 -14.43 4.17 14.27
C LYS A 174 -12.97 4.06 13.84
N LEU A 175 -12.13 3.40 14.63
CA LEU A 175 -10.72 3.17 14.31
C LEU A 175 -10.56 2.38 13.00
N ARG A 176 -11.38 1.35 12.82
CA ARG A 176 -11.33 0.52 11.60
C ARG A 176 -11.79 1.29 10.36
N GLN A 177 -12.85 2.07 10.47
CA GLN A 177 -13.30 2.92 9.36
C GLN A 177 -12.23 3.92 8.96
N ALA A 178 -11.62 4.62 9.93
CA ALA A 178 -10.53 5.56 9.67
C ALA A 178 -9.33 4.87 9.00
N ALA A 179 -8.92 3.68 9.46
CA ALA A 179 -7.83 2.92 8.86
C ALA A 179 -8.15 2.45 7.43
N GLN A 180 -9.40 2.05 7.16
CA GLN A 180 -9.83 1.67 5.81
C GLN A 180 -9.87 2.87 4.85
N GLU A 181 -10.37 4.01 5.31
CA GLU A 181 -10.41 5.25 4.50
C GLU A 181 -9.00 5.73 4.15
N GLU A 182 -8.08 5.74 5.13
CA GLU A 182 -6.70 6.11 4.90
C GLU A 182 -6.00 5.14 3.93
N ARG A 183 -6.22 3.83 4.12
CA ARG A 183 -5.69 2.82 3.18
C ARG A 183 -6.21 3.02 1.75
N ARG A 184 -7.51 3.30 1.61
CA ARG A 184 -8.11 3.58 0.29
C ARG A 184 -7.50 4.81 -0.33
N ARG A 185 -7.38 5.91 0.43
CA ARG A 185 -6.77 7.15 -0.03
C ARG A 185 -5.32 6.94 -0.50
N LEU A 186 -4.52 6.20 0.28
CA LEU A 186 -3.14 5.89 -0.10
C LEU A 186 -3.05 5.03 -1.37
N LEU A 187 -3.98 4.10 -1.57
CA LEU A 187 -4.04 3.30 -2.80
C LEU A 187 -4.42 4.17 -4.01
N GLU A 188 -5.44 5.00 -3.90
CA GLU A 188 -5.87 5.93 -4.96
C GLU A 188 -4.73 6.90 -5.34
N GLU A 189 -4.04 7.47 -4.35
CA GLU A 189 -2.88 8.34 -4.57
C GLU A 189 -1.71 7.59 -5.23
N ASN A 190 -1.43 6.36 -4.79
CA ASN A 190 -0.38 5.54 -5.39
C ASN A 190 -0.68 5.21 -6.86
N ASP A 191 -1.94 4.89 -7.19
CA ASP A 191 -2.35 4.59 -8.56
C ASP A 191 -2.30 5.85 -9.43
N ARG A 192 -2.70 7.00 -8.91
CA ARG A 192 -2.56 8.28 -9.59
C ARG A 192 -1.10 8.61 -9.90
N LEU A 193 -0.20 8.51 -8.90
CA LEU A 193 1.23 8.77 -9.10
C LEU A 193 1.85 7.81 -10.13
N ARG A 194 1.41 6.55 -10.15
CA ARG A 194 1.84 5.57 -11.17
C ARG A 194 1.40 5.95 -12.57
N GLU A 195 0.17 6.39 -12.75
CA GLU A 195 -0.32 6.84 -14.07
C GLU A 195 0.42 8.10 -14.53
N GLU A 196 0.70 9.05 -13.65
CA GLU A 196 1.51 10.24 -13.96
C GLU A 196 2.93 9.85 -14.40
N LEU A 197 3.57 8.87 -13.72
CA LEU A 197 4.87 8.34 -14.12
C LEU A 197 4.81 7.64 -15.46
N LYS A 198 3.79 6.81 -15.69
CA LYS A 198 3.60 6.10 -16.96
C LYS A 198 3.42 7.07 -18.12
N ASP A 199 2.60 8.10 -17.95
CA ASP A 199 2.42 9.14 -18.96
C ASP A 199 3.72 9.91 -19.24
N ARG A 200 4.47 10.27 -18.19
CA ARG A 200 5.75 10.96 -18.33
C ARG A 200 6.78 10.18 -19.13
N PHE A 201 6.79 8.86 -19.01
CA PHE A 201 7.78 7.97 -19.66
C PHE A 201 7.22 7.23 -20.88
N ARG A 202 6.09 7.68 -21.46
CA ARG A 202 5.66 7.17 -22.77
C ARG A 202 6.72 7.48 -23.82
N PRO A 203 7.01 6.55 -24.76
CA PRO A 203 7.97 6.80 -25.84
C PRO A 203 7.68 8.07 -26.63
N GLN A 204 6.40 8.44 -26.76
CA GLN A 204 5.96 9.67 -27.44
C GLN A 204 6.33 10.96 -26.69
N ASN A 205 6.60 10.87 -25.40
CA ASN A 205 7.02 11.99 -24.54
C ASN A 205 8.54 12.10 -24.41
N LEU A 206 9.30 11.13 -24.96
CA LEU A 206 10.74 11.25 -25.11
C LEU A 206 11.01 12.23 -26.26
N VAL A 207 11.71 13.32 -25.93
CA VAL A 207 11.99 14.40 -26.89
C VAL A 207 13.03 13.93 -27.90
N GLY A 208 12.69 13.89 -29.17
CA GLY A 208 13.59 13.55 -30.26
C GLY A 208 12.80 13.23 -31.53
N ASN A 209 13.22 13.81 -32.66
CA ASN A 209 12.63 13.63 -33.99
C ASN A 209 13.66 13.18 -35.03
N SER A 210 14.90 12.94 -34.59
CA SER A 210 15.95 12.40 -35.44
C SER A 210 15.70 10.94 -35.79
N GLU A 211 16.21 10.49 -36.95
CA GLU A 211 16.08 9.10 -37.40
C GLU A 211 16.72 8.12 -36.37
N GLY A 212 17.85 8.51 -35.76
CA GLY A 212 18.51 7.75 -34.69
C GLY A 212 17.58 7.55 -33.49
N MET A 213 16.88 8.60 -33.03
CA MET A 213 15.93 8.47 -31.92
C MET A 213 14.66 7.70 -32.31
N HIS A 214 14.16 7.84 -33.52
CA HIS A 214 13.07 7.01 -34.01
C HIS A 214 13.42 5.52 -34.02
N SER A 215 14.65 5.18 -34.34
CA SER A 215 15.15 3.79 -34.24
C SER A 215 15.18 3.32 -32.80
N VAL A 216 15.66 4.13 -31.87
CA VAL A 216 15.60 3.83 -30.41
C VAL A 216 14.16 3.60 -29.96
N PHE A 217 13.20 4.45 -30.35
CA PHE A 217 11.81 4.31 -29.95
C PHE A 217 11.17 3.03 -30.49
N ARG A 218 11.49 2.64 -31.73
CA ARG A 218 11.02 1.34 -32.28
C ARG A 218 11.58 0.16 -31.49
N LEU A 219 12.86 0.16 -31.14
CA LEU A 219 13.49 -0.89 -30.33
C LEU A 219 12.89 -0.94 -28.92
N VAL A 220 12.64 0.20 -28.29
CA VAL A 220 11.95 0.30 -27.01
C VAL A 220 10.57 -0.34 -27.09
N ALA A 221 9.76 0.02 -28.09
CA ALA A 221 8.43 -0.56 -28.26
C ALA A 221 8.46 -2.08 -28.50
N GLN A 222 9.46 -2.58 -29.23
CA GLN A 222 9.65 -3.99 -29.50
C GLN A 222 10.02 -4.75 -28.22
N VAL A 223 11.05 -4.29 -27.48
CA VAL A 223 11.59 -5.02 -26.32
C VAL A 223 10.69 -4.91 -25.08
N SER A 224 9.86 -3.87 -25.01
CA SER A 224 8.94 -3.70 -23.87
C SER A 224 7.95 -4.85 -23.72
N ARG A 225 7.65 -5.58 -24.79
CA ARG A 225 6.73 -6.73 -24.80
C ARG A 225 7.35 -8.03 -24.31
N SER A 226 8.65 -8.07 -24.06
CA SER A 226 9.37 -9.26 -23.61
C SER A 226 10.08 -9.00 -22.28
N ASP A 227 10.42 -10.06 -21.54
CA ASP A 227 11.25 -9.98 -20.32
C ASP A 227 12.75 -10.11 -20.60
N THR A 228 13.15 -9.98 -21.87
CA THR A 228 14.54 -10.07 -22.32
C THR A 228 15.40 -9.02 -21.64
N THR A 229 16.64 -9.40 -21.28
CA THR A 229 17.66 -8.46 -20.78
C THR A 229 18.00 -7.44 -21.85
N VAL A 230 18.08 -6.16 -21.49
CA VAL A 230 18.39 -5.05 -22.38
C VAL A 230 19.71 -4.40 -21.97
N LEU A 231 20.59 -4.16 -22.94
CA LEU A 231 21.82 -3.39 -22.74
C LEU A 231 21.71 -2.05 -23.45
N LEU A 232 21.62 -0.96 -22.66
CA LEU A 232 21.63 0.41 -23.15
C LEU A 232 23.07 0.91 -23.28
N ARG A 233 23.47 1.29 -24.47
CA ARG A 233 24.82 1.82 -24.77
C ARG A 233 24.71 3.27 -25.19
N GLY A 234 25.55 4.13 -24.65
CA GLY A 234 25.58 5.55 -25.04
C GLY A 234 26.37 6.37 -24.04
N GLU A 235 26.83 7.52 -24.48
CA GLU A 235 27.61 8.44 -23.66
C GLU A 235 26.85 8.91 -22.42
N THR A 236 27.56 9.43 -21.43
CA THR A 236 26.96 10.06 -20.26
C THR A 236 26.03 11.18 -20.67
N GLY A 237 24.83 11.24 -20.09
CA GLY A 237 23.84 12.26 -20.40
C GLY A 237 23.02 12.05 -21.68
N THR A 238 23.16 10.93 -22.42
CA THR A 238 22.35 10.64 -23.62
C THR A 238 20.88 10.36 -23.30
N GLY A 239 20.53 10.09 -22.04
CA GLY A 239 19.18 9.77 -21.62
C GLY A 239 18.93 8.27 -21.40
N LYS A 240 19.97 7.45 -21.15
CA LYS A 240 19.85 6.01 -20.85
C LYS A 240 18.80 5.73 -19.77
N ASP A 241 18.75 6.55 -18.73
CA ASP A 241 17.78 6.47 -17.64
C ASP A 241 16.32 6.62 -18.13
N LEU A 242 16.07 7.61 -18.98
CA LEU A 242 14.74 7.85 -19.56
C LEU A 242 14.29 6.68 -20.44
N VAL A 243 15.22 6.11 -21.22
CA VAL A 243 14.94 4.93 -22.05
C VAL A 243 14.66 3.70 -21.19
N ALA A 244 15.39 3.48 -20.09
CA ALA A 244 15.12 2.39 -19.16
C ALA A 244 13.73 2.52 -18.53
N HIS A 245 13.35 3.72 -18.08
CA HIS A 245 11.99 4.00 -17.61
C HIS A 245 10.93 3.73 -18.69
N ALA A 246 11.17 4.19 -19.94
CA ALA A 246 10.25 3.95 -21.04
C ALA A 246 10.05 2.45 -21.32
N ILE A 247 11.10 1.65 -21.27
CA ILE A 247 11.01 0.18 -21.40
C ILE A 247 10.15 -0.41 -20.28
N HIS A 248 10.38 -0.03 -19.04
CA HIS A 248 9.61 -0.54 -17.90
C HIS A 248 8.13 -0.17 -17.97
N TYR A 249 7.82 1.13 -18.10
CA TYR A 249 6.43 1.61 -18.06
C TYR A 249 5.59 1.19 -19.29
N ASN A 250 6.22 0.73 -20.37
CA ASN A 250 5.54 0.14 -21.53
C ASN A 250 5.56 -1.40 -21.53
N SER A 251 6.01 -2.05 -20.45
CA SER A 251 6.07 -3.50 -20.31
C SER A 251 4.89 -4.07 -19.52
N ALA A 252 4.77 -5.40 -19.50
CA ALA A 252 3.84 -6.11 -18.63
C ALA A 252 4.11 -5.88 -17.13
N ARG A 253 5.33 -5.43 -16.78
CA ARG A 253 5.75 -5.12 -15.41
C ARG A 253 5.59 -3.64 -15.03
N ALA A 254 4.84 -2.83 -15.79
CA ALA A 254 4.67 -1.40 -15.60
C ALA A 254 4.10 -1.00 -14.20
N THR A 255 3.33 -1.89 -13.58
CA THR A 255 2.75 -1.69 -12.23
C THR A 255 3.62 -2.25 -11.11
N LYS A 256 4.72 -2.94 -11.46
CA LYS A 256 5.64 -3.58 -10.53
C LYS A 256 6.80 -2.66 -10.16
N PRO A 257 7.61 -2.98 -9.15
CA PRO A 257 8.74 -2.14 -8.76
C PRO A 257 9.71 -1.88 -9.91
N PHE A 258 10.17 -0.64 -10.05
CA PHE A 258 11.33 -0.25 -10.85
C PHE A 258 12.43 0.21 -9.90
N ILE A 259 13.48 -0.58 -9.78
CA ILE A 259 14.59 -0.30 -8.86
C ILE A 259 15.81 0.10 -9.68
N LYS A 260 16.38 1.27 -9.39
CA LYS A 260 17.59 1.78 -10.03
C LYS A 260 18.79 1.63 -9.10
N VAL A 261 19.93 1.23 -9.66
CA VAL A 261 21.23 1.19 -9.00
C VAL A 261 22.27 1.81 -9.93
N ASN A 262 23.05 2.76 -9.43
CA ASN A 262 24.22 3.28 -10.12
C ASN A 262 25.45 2.55 -9.58
N CYS A 263 26.13 1.79 -10.43
CA CYS A 263 27.26 0.94 -10.04
C CYS A 263 28.55 1.74 -9.86
N ALA A 264 28.69 2.90 -10.48
CA ALA A 264 29.87 3.77 -10.35
C ALA A 264 29.84 4.65 -9.09
N ALA A 265 28.66 4.89 -8.50
CA ALA A 265 28.50 5.88 -7.43
C ALA A 265 28.91 5.39 -6.03
N LEU A 266 29.20 4.10 -5.85
CA LEU A 266 29.42 3.47 -4.56
C LEU A 266 30.73 2.68 -4.53
N PRO A 267 31.42 2.63 -3.37
CA PRO A 267 32.57 1.74 -3.19
C PRO A 267 32.19 0.28 -3.42
N GLU A 268 33.14 -0.56 -3.84
CA GLU A 268 32.92 -1.97 -4.20
C GLU A 268 32.17 -2.78 -3.12
N SER A 269 32.61 -2.67 -1.87
CA SER A 269 31.99 -3.39 -0.75
C SER A 269 30.55 -2.95 -0.49
N VAL A 270 30.21 -1.70 -0.79
CA VAL A 270 28.88 -1.14 -0.63
C VAL A 270 27.98 -1.55 -1.78
N ILE A 271 28.48 -1.55 -3.03
CA ILE A 271 27.67 -1.94 -4.19
C ILE A 271 27.23 -3.41 -4.11
N GLU A 272 28.10 -4.30 -3.64
CA GLU A 272 27.76 -5.71 -3.44
C GLU A 272 26.64 -5.87 -2.39
N SER A 273 26.77 -5.20 -1.26
CA SER A 273 25.76 -5.17 -0.21
C SER A 273 24.44 -4.53 -0.66
N GLU A 274 24.48 -3.49 -1.47
CA GLU A 274 23.29 -2.88 -2.05
C GLU A 274 22.58 -3.82 -3.03
N LEU A 275 23.32 -4.49 -3.92
CA LEU A 275 22.73 -5.39 -4.93
C LEU A 275 22.12 -6.63 -4.30
N PHE A 276 22.87 -7.33 -3.45
CA PHE A 276 22.50 -8.65 -2.94
C PHE A 276 21.95 -8.65 -1.51
N GLY A 277 22.12 -7.52 -0.77
CA GLY A 277 21.78 -7.46 0.65
C GLY A 277 22.88 -8.04 1.55
N HIS A 278 22.72 -7.91 2.84
CA HIS A 278 23.66 -8.47 3.83
C HIS A 278 22.96 -9.02 5.05
N GLU A 279 23.57 -10.01 5.67
CA GLU A 279 23.19 -10.51 6.97
C GLU A 279 23.85 -9.70 8.09
N ARG A 280 23.25 -9.72 9.27
CA ARG A 280 23.84 -9.11 10.46
C ARG A 280 25.23 -9.68 10.72
N GLY A 281 26.21 -8.80 10.88
CA GLY A 281 27.62 -9.20 11.14
C GLY A 281 28.44 -9.52 9.89
N ALA A 282 27.92 -9.33 8.68
CA ALA A 282 28.63 -9.62 7.42
C ALA A 282 29.90 -8.76 7.22
N PHE A 283 29.94 -7.56 7.77
CA PHE A 283 31.10 -6.65 7.78
C PHE A 283 31.01 -5.69 8.96
N THR A 284 32.11 -4.96 9.23
CA THR A 284 32.15 -3.94 10.28
C THR A 284 31.14 -2.84 10.01
N GLY A 285 30.06 -2.78 10.84
CA GLY A 285 28.94 -1.86 10.66
C GLY A 285 27.62 -2.51 10.21
N ALA A 286 27.61 -3.81 9.91
CA ALA A 286 26.36 -4.56 9.60
C ALA A 286 25.57 -4.89 10.89
N VAL A 287 24.91 -3.89 11.46
CA VAL A 287 24.16 -4.02 12.74
C VAL A 287 22.88 -4.84 12.58
N ALA A 288 22.25 -4.82 11.40
CA ALA A 288 21.00 -5.52 11.09
C ALA A 288 21.06 -6.17 9.71
N THR A 289 20.23 -7.19 9.47
CA THR A 289 20.03 -7.77 8.13
C THR A 289 19.31 -6.75 7.24
N ARG A 290 19.79 -6.57 6.00
CA ARG A 290 19.20 -5.66 5.00
C ARG A 290 18.94 -6.37 3.68
N LYS A 291 17.75 -6.15 3.12
CA LYS A 291 17.38 -6.65 1.79
C LYS A 291 18.15 -5.93 0.68
N GLY A 292 18.62 -6.71 -0.30
CA GLY A 292 19.27 -6.18 -1.50
C GLY A 292 18.30 -5.70 -2.57
N ARG A 293 18.84 -5.02 -3.58
CA ARG A 293 18.07 -4.48 -4.71
C ARG A 293 17.39 -5.57 -5.55
N PHE A 294 17.99 -6.75 -5.69
CA PHE A 294 17.38 -7.88 -6.33
C PHE A 294 16.13 -8.38 -5.59
N GLU A 295 16.15 -8.39 -4.25
CA GLU A 295 14.97 -8.72 -3.46
C GLU A 295 13.87 -7.66 -3.61
N LEU A 296 14.25 -6.36 -3.58
CA LEU A 296 13.31 -5.25 -3.70
C LEU A 296 12.69 -5.14 -5.10
N ALA A 297 13.40 -5.60 -6.12
CA ALA A 297 12.95 -5.61 -7.51
C ALA A 297 12.14 -6.86 -7.88
N HIS A 298 11.94 -7.79 -6.95
CA HIS A 298 11.23 -9.05 -7.23
C HIS A 298 9.86 -8.83 -7.90
N GLY A 299 9.60 -9.55 -8.98
CA GLY A 299 8.42 -9.39 -9.84
C GLY A 299 8.44 -8.16 -10.74
N GLY A 300 9.46 -7.30 -10.62
CA GLY A 300 9.59 -6.01 -11.31
C GLY A 300 10.79 -5.92 -12.26
N THR A 301 11.41 -4.73 -12.30
CA THR A 301 12.56 -4.42 -13.15
C THR A 301 13.70 -3.83 -12.33
N LEU A 302 14.91 -4.32 -12.52
CA LEU A 302 16.14 -3.75 -11.98
C LEU A 302 16.90 -3.05 -13.10
N PHE A 303 17.18 -1.77 -12.90
CA PHE A 303 18.03 -0.98 -13.79
C PHE A 303 19.40 -0.79 -13.18
N LEU A 304 20.42 -1.36 -13.85
CA LEU A 304 21.82 -1.28 -13.48
C LEU A 304 22.52 -0.25 -14.36
N ASP A 305 22.77 0.93 -13.80
CA ASP A 305 23.46 2.01 -14.52
C ASP A 305 24.97 1.93 -14.31
N GLU A 306 25.74 2.21 -15.35
CA GLU A 306 27.20 2.12 -15.43
C GLU A 306 27.74 0.74 -15.02
N ILE A 307 27.20 -0.31 -15.69
CA ILE A 307 27.53 -1.72 -15.39
C ILE A 307 29.02 -2.05 -15.61
N GLY A 308 29.72 -1.28 -16.47
CA GLY A 308 31.14 -1.45 -16.75
C GLY A 308 32.08 -1.09 -15.60
N ASP A 309 31.56 -0.54 -14.49
CA ASP A 309 32.35 -0.18 -13.31
C ASP A 309 32.25 -1.21 -12.18
N LEU A 310 31.56 -2.35 -12.41
CA LEU A 310 31.50 -3.43 -11.43
C LEU A 310 32.85 -4.17 -11.31
N SER A 311 33.21 -4.48 -10.06
CA SER A 311 34.39 -5.32 -9.80
C SER A 311 34.19 -6.76 -10.31
N PRO A 312 35.28 -7.47 -10.65
CA PRO A 312 35.21 -8.87 -11.12
C PRO A 312 34.47 -9.80 -10.15
N ALA A 313 34.58 -9.59 -8.84
CA ALA A 313 33.89 -10.37 -7.83
C ALA A 313 32.36 -10.16 -7.90
N THR A 314 31.91 -8.91 -8.04
CA THR A 314 30.48 -8.57 -8.19
C THR A 314 29.93 -9.07 -9.53
N GLN A 315 30.74 -9.05 -10.60
CA GLN A 315 30.36 -9.58 -11.91
C GLN A 315 30.04 -11.08 -11.86
N VAL A 316 30.81 -11.89 -11.09
CA VAL A 316 30.55 -13.32 -10.91
C VAL A 316 29.19 -13.56 -10.23
N LYS A 317 28.89 -12.82 -9.18
CA LYS A 317 27.60 -12.93 -8.49
C LYS A 317 26.44 -12.49 -9.38
N LEU A 318 26.61 -11.40 -10.12
CA LEU A 318 25.60 -10.93 -11.06
C LEU A 318 25.32 -11.94 -12.16
N LEU A 319 26.36 -12.60 -12.69
CA LEU A 319 26.19 -13.67 -13.69
C LEU A 319 25.32 -14.81 -13.17
N ARG A 320 25.55 -15.26 -11.93
CA ARG A 320 24.72 -16.31 -11.30
C ARG A 320 23.24 -15.89 -11.22
N VAL A 321 22.97 -14.64 -10.83
CA VAL A 321 21.58 -14.15 -10.79
C VAL A 321 20.96 -14.12 -12.19
N LEU A 322 21.68 -13.67 -13.19
CA LEU A 322 21.17 -13.61 -14.58
C LEU A 322 20.95 -14.98 -15.21
N GLN A 323 21.65 -16.02 -14.76
CA GLN A 323 21.53 -17.39 -15.28
C GLN A 323 20.48 -18.20 -14.53
N GLU A 324 20.52 -18.16 -13.21
CA GLU A 324 19.78 -19.07 -12.32
C GLU A 324 18.61 -18.37 -11.61
N GLY A 325 18.60 -17.04 -11.56
CA GLY A 325 17.67 -16.26 -10.76
C GLY A 325 17.95 -16.35 -9.25
N GLU A 326 19.16 -16.82 -8.88
CA GLU A 326 19.53 -17.14 -7.50
C GLU A 326 20.74 -16.32 -7.04
N PHE A 327 20.75 -15.95 -5.76
CA PHE A 327 21.85 -15.26 -5.10
C PHE A 327 21.85 -15.51 -3.59
N GLU A 328 22.94 -15.15 -2.95
CA GLU A 328 23.09 -15.19 -1.50
C GLU A 328 23.42 -13.79 -0.99
N ARG A 329 22.92 -13.44 0.20
CA ARG A 329 23.29 -12.20 0.87
C ARG A 329 24.75 -12.23 1.28
N VAL A 330 25.38 -11.07 1.35
CA VAL A 330 26.75 -10.95 1.87
C VAL A 330 26.79 -11.45 3.32
N GLY A 331 27.71 -12.41 3.59
CA GLY A 331 27.81 -13.06 4.88
C GLY A 331 26.74 -14.09 5.20
N GLY A 332 25.85 -14.41 4.27
CA GLY A 332 24.82 -15.44 4.39
C GLY A 332 25.08 -16.67 3.52
N ASN A 333 24.48 -17.79 3.89
CA ASN A 333 24.54 -19.07 3.15
C ASN A 333 23.17 -19.51 2.63
N THR A 334 22.15 -18.64 2.74
CA THR A 334 20.79 -18.98 2.31
C THR A 334 20.58 -18.46 0.89
N THR A 335 20.32 -19.37 -0.04
CA THR A 335 19.99 -19.03 -1.43
C THR A 335 18.64 -18.35 -1.50
N GLN A 336 18.61 -17.16 -2.09
CA GLN A 336 17.41 -16.38 -2.39
C GLN A 336 17.09 -16.49 -3.87
N ARG A 337 15.80 -16.54 -4.23
CA ARG A 337 15.35 -16.51 -5.61
C ARG A 337 14.64 -15.21 -5.92
N SER A 338 14.96 -14.61 -7.07
CA SER A 338 14.31 -13.38 -7.52
C SER A 338 13.98 -13.45 -9.02
N ASP A 339 12.70 -13.26 -9.34
CA ASP A 339 12.26 -13.04 -10.72
C ASP A 339 12.33 -11.55 -11.03
N VAL A 340 13.39 -11.14 -11.74
CA VAL A 340 13.65 -9.73 -12.06
C VAL A 340 14.02 -9.58 -13.52
N ARG A 341 13.34 -8.65 -14.21
CA ARG A 341 13.79 -8.20 -15.52
C ARG A 341 14.95 -7.23 -15.36
N VAL A 342 16.07 -7.50 -16.04
CA VAL A 342 17.27 -6.65 -15.95
C VAL A 342 17.38 -5.74 -17.18
N ILE A 343 17.62 -4.45 -16.92
CA ILE A 343 18.05 -3.46 -17.91
C ILE A 343 19.41 -2.94 -17.43
N ALA A 344 20.45 -3.13 -18.22
CA ALA A 344 21.80 -2.64 -17.92
C ALA A 344 22.15 -1.44 -18.80
N ALA A 345 22.93 -0.50 -18.29
CA ALA A 345 23.41 0.65 -19.05
C ALA A 345 24.90 0.87 -18.84
N THR A 346 25.59 1.37 -19.88
CA THR A 346 26.99 1.74 -19.80
C THR A 346 27.35 2.80 -20.83
N ASN A 347 28.32 3.64 -20.49
CA ASN A 347 29.02 4.53 -21.40
C ASN A 347 30.38 3.95 -21.85
N ARG A 348 30.89 2.89 -21.18
CA ARG A 348 32.16 2.27 -21.46
C ARG A 348 32.07 1.27 -22.61
N ASN A 349 33.19 1.09 -23.35
CA ASN A 349 33.33 0.02 -24.33
C ASN A 349 33.61 -1.29 -23.60
N LEU A 350 32.57 -2.14 -23.46
CA LEU A 350 32.69 -3.41 -22.73
C LEU A 350 33.64 -4.40 -23.45
N GLU A 351 33.74 -4.33 -24.79
CA GLU A 351 34.60 -5.17 -25.59
C GLU A 351 36.08 -4.88 -25.26
N GLU A 352 36.45 -3.59 -25.14
CA GLU A 352 37.80 -3.22 -24.71
C GLU A 352 38.09 -3.63 -23.26
N LEU A 353 37.08 -3.56 -22.38
CA LEU A 353 37.24 -4.03 -20.99
C LEU A 353 37.45 -5.55 -20.93
N ILE A 354 36.81 -6.31 -21.81
CA ILE A 354 37.05 -7.76 -21.92
C ILE A 354 38.47 -8.05 -22.36
N GLU A 355 39.01 -7.32 -23.37
CA GLU A 355 40.42 -7.47 -23.81
C GLU A 355 41.42 -7.15 -22.70
N ARG A 356 41.07 -6.25 -21.77
CA ARG A 356 41.88 -5.89 -20.60
C ARG A 356 41.63 -6.77 -19.37
N GLU A 357 40.79 -7.79 -19.50
CA GLU A 357 40.37 -8.66 -18.38
C GLU A 357 39.64 -7.92 -17.21
N GLU A 358 39.20 -6.69 -17.43
CA GLU A 358 38.44 -5.89 -16.47
C GLU A 358 36.94 -6.26 -16.45
N PHE A 359 36.41 -6.83 -17.54
CA PHE A 359 35.04 -7.28 -17.67
C PHE A 359 34.96 -8.71 -18.20
N ARG A 360 34.09 -9.55 -17.62
CA ARG A 360 33.96 -10.95 -18.02
C ARG A 360 33.19 -11.12 -19.31
N ALA A 361 33.69 -11.91 -20.22
CA ALA A 361 33.02 -12.21 -21.48
C ALA A 361 31.69 -12.97 -21.32
N ASP A 362 31.60 -13.88 -20.34
CA ASP A 362 30.37 -14.64 -20.06
C ASP A 362 29.23 -13.72 -19.57
N LEU A 363 29.51 -12.76 -18.72
CA LEU A 363 28.56 -11.74 -18.27
C LEU A 363 28.13 -10.83 -19.42
N TYR A 364 29.07 -10.41 -20.27
CA TYR A 364 28.76 -9.60 -21.45
C TYR A 364 27.75 -10.26 -22.35
N TYR A 365 27.94 -11.54 -22.73
CA TYR A 365 26.98 -12.24 -23.58
C TYR A 365 25.60 -12.41 -22.93
N ARG A 366 25.53 -12.50 -21.62
CA ARG A 366 24.26 -12.60 -20.89
C ARG A 366 23.53 -11.25 -20.77
N LEU A 367 24.27 -10.13 -20.76
CA LEU A 367 23.72 -8.78 -20.77
C LEU A 367 23.37 -8.31 -22.19
N ASN A 368 24.19 -8.63 -23.18
CA ASN A 368 24.09 -8.16 -24.58
C ASN A 368 23.09 -8.99 -25.42
N VAL A 369 21.92 -9.30 -24.85
CA VAL A 369 20.86 -10.04 -25.56
C VAL A 369 20.06 -9.11 -26.46
N PHE A 370 19.71 -7.92 -26.00
CA PHE A 370 19.03 -6.91 -26.79
C PHE A 370 19.72 -5.55 -26.61
N PRO A 371 20.71 -5.23 -27.45
CA PRO A 371 21.40 -3.94 -27.37
C PRO A 371 20.59 -2.80 -27.97
N ILE A 372 20.56 -1.67 -27.28
CA ILE A 372 20.00 -0.41 -27.77
C ILE A 372 21.08 0.65 -27.68
N HIS A 373 21.49 1.20 -28.81
CA HIS A 373 22.47 2.28 -28.89
C HIS A 373 21.75 3.63 -28.94
N ILE A 374 22.05 4.50 -27.97
CA ILE A 374 21.45 5.83 -27.89
C ILE A 374 22.46 6.83 -28.46
N PRO A 375 22.15 7.51 -29.58
CA PRO A 375 23.10 8.40 -30.23
C PRO A 375 23.42 9.61 -29.36
N PRO A 376 24.67 10.08 -29.36
CA PRO A 376 25.06 11.31 -28.67
C PRO A 376 24.42 12.53 -29.37
N LEU A 377 24.31 13.66 -28.67
CA LEU A 377 23.58 14.83 -29.15
C LEU A 377 24.16 15.42 -30.47
N ARG A 378 25.48 15.32 -30.67
CA ARG A 378 26.15 15.74 -31.90
C ARG A 378 25.71 14.97 -33.15
N GLU A 379 25.22 13.75 -33.02
CA GLU A 379 24.69 12.91 -34.11
C GLU A 379 23.19 13.11 -34.34
N ARG A 380 22.50 13.86 -33.44
CA ARG A 380 21.08 14.18 -33.52
C ARG A 380 20.82 15.68 -33.40
N LYS A 381 21.57 16.47 -34.17
CA LYS A 381 21.45 17.96 -34.15
C LYS A 381 20.06 18.48 -34.47
N THR A 382 19.25 17.75 -35.23
CA THR A 382 17.85 18.08 -35.53
C THR A 382 16.98 18.09 -34.25
N ASP A 383 17.38 17.39 -33.17
CA ASP A 383 16.65 17.35 -31.92
C ASP A 383 16.98 18.53 -30.99
N LEU A 384 18.06 19.30 -31.29
CA LEU A 384 18.56 20.37 -30.43
C LEU A 384 17.49 21.43 -30.14
N LEU A 385 16.76 21.88 -31.19
CA LEU A 385 15.71 22.89 -31.01
C LEU A 385 14.55 22.38 -30.17
N LEU A 386 14.10 21.15 -30.42
CA LEU A 386 13.05 20.51 -29.62
C LEU A 386 13.44 20.34 -28.15
N LEU A 387 14.70 19.95 -27.89
CA LEU A 387 15.24 19.84 -26.54
C LEU A 387 15.35 21.23 -25.89
N ALA A 388 15.77 22.25 -26.65
CA ALA A 388 15.87 23.62 -26.19
C ALA A 388 14.50 24.16 -25.73
N ASP A 389 13.50 24.04 -26.59
CA ASP A 389 12.13 24.45 -26.27
C ASP A 389 11.56 23.68 -25.05
N TYR A 390 11.80 22.38 -24.99
CA TYR A 390 11.39 21.57 -23.86
C TYR A 390 12.00 22.03 -22.52
N PHE A 391 13.31 22.28 -22.51
CA PHE A 391 14.01 22.72 -21.30
C PHE A 391 13.64 24.15 -20.91
N VAL A 392 13.48 25.07 -21.87
CA VAL A 392 13.02 26.45 -21.62
C VAL A 392 11.64 26.44 -21.01
N ALA A 393 10.69 25.67 -21.57
CA ALA A 393 9.34 25.56 -21.03
C ALA A 393 9.34 24.93 -19.61
N ARG A 394 10.20 23.94 -19.37
CA ARG A 394 10.31 23.29 -18.09
C ARG A 394 10.91 24.20 -17.01
N TYR A 395 12.08 24.78 -17.27
CA TYR A 395 12.77 25.64 -16.30
C TYR A 395 12.08 26.99 -16.14
N GLY A 396 11.39 27.49 -17.18
CA GLY A 396 10.52 28.65 -17.08
C GLY A 396 9.43 28.44 -16.01
N ARG A 397 8.77 27.29 -16.03
CA ARG A 397 7.77 26.93 -15.01
C ARG A 397 8.37 26.73 -13.63
N GLU A 398 9.51 26.01 -13.53
CA GLU A 398 10.18 25.74 -12.26
C GLU A 398 10.68 27.03 -11.57
N ASN A 399 11.12 28.04 -12.36
CA ASN A 399 11.64 29.32 -11.87
C ASN A 399 10.62 30.47 -11.92
N HIS A 400 9.36 30.21 -12.26
CA HIS A 400 8.31 31.21 -12.43
C HIS A 400 8.70 32.35 -13.41
N LYS A 401 9.46 32.03 -14.47
CA LYS A 401 9.88 32.96 -15.52
C LYS A 401 9.13 32.65 -16.81
N ASP A 402 8.52 33.69 -17.40
CA ASP A 402 7.86 33.59 -18.72
C ASP A 402 8.88 33.82 -19.83
N VAL A 403 9.61 32.76 -20.20
CA VAL A 403 10.56 32.81 -21.33
C VAL A 403 9.85 32.37 -22.59
N LYS A 404 9.60 33.33 -23.51
CA LYS A 404 8.77 33.11 -24.71
C LYS A 404 9.50 32.43 -25.85
N ARG A 405 10.78 32.72 -26.07
CA ARG A 405 11.57 32.22 -27.23
C ARG A 405 13.07 32.24 -26.94
N ILE A 406 13.79 31.34 -27.62
CA ILE A 406 15.25 31.39 -27.72
C ILE A 406 15.61 32.33 -28.89
N THR A 407 16.60 33.20 -28.70
CA THR A 407 17.05 34.13 -29.78
C THR A 407 17.84 33.38 -30.84
N THR A 408 17.79 33.88 -32.11
CA THR A 408 18.52 33.25 -33.21
C THR A 408 20.02 33.09 -32.94
N PRO A 409 20.74 34.12 -32.40
CA PRO A 409 22.15 33.94 -32.03
C PRO A 409 22.42 32.83 -31.03
N ALA A 410 21.50 32.64 -30.04
CA ALA A 410 21.61 31.54 -29.08
C ALA A 410 21.40 30.17 -29.75
N ILE A 411 20.48 30.09 -30.72
CA ILE A 411 20.26 28.88 -31.52
C ILE A 411 21.54 28.56 -32.33
N ASP A 412 22.13 29.54 -32.99
CA ASP A 412 23.35 29.35 -33.77
C ASP A 412 24.54 28.87 -32.90
N MET A 413 24.67 29.41 -31.68
CA MET A 413 25.64 28.94 -30.71
C MET A 413 25.39 27.48 -30.32
N LEU A 414 24.13 27.11 -30.05
CA LEU A 414 23.77 25.73 -29.68
C LEU A 414 24.04 24.75 -30.84
N MET A 415 23.80 25.13 -32.07
CA MET A 415 24.02 24.30 -33.25
C MET A 415 25.50 24.16 -33.61
N SER A 416 26.35 25.13 -33.29
CA SER A 416 27.77 25.13 -33.55
C SER A 416 28.57 24.39 -32.44
N TYR A 417 28.02 24.21 -31.26
CA TYR A 417 28.72 23.57 -30.16
C TYR A 417 28.91 22.06 -30.39
N HIS A 418 30.02 21.49 -29.96
CA HIS A 418 30.36 20.09 -30.20
C HIS A 418 29.72 19.08 -29.25
N TRP A 419 29.08 19.58 -28.19
CA TRP A 419 28.39 18.77 -27.18
C TRP A 419 29.15 17.55 -26.68
N PRO A 420 30.40 17.70 -26.14
CA PRO A 420 31.05 16.64 -25.42
C PRO A 420 30.21 16.33 -24.18
N GLU A 421 29.92 15.06 -23.91
CA GLU A 421 29.08 14.66 -22.77
C GLU A 421 27.62 15.18 -22.77
N THR A 422 27.05 15.32 -23.93
CA THR A 422 25.59 15.47 -24.24
C THR A 422 24.65 16.26 -23.28
N CYS A 423 23.43 15.75 -23.00
CA CYS A 423 22.37 16.50 -22.30
C CYS A 423 22.65 16.85 -20.83
N ALA A 424 23.67 16.30 -20.18
CA ALA A 424 24.03 16.67 -18.82
C ALA A 424 24.54 18.13 -18.76
N ASN A 425 25.35 18.54 -19.76
CA ASN A 425 25.86 19.91 -19.87
C ASN A 425 24.76 20.91 -20.28
N TRP A 426 23.70 20.45 -20.95
CA TRP A 426 22.50 21.22 -21.22
C TRP A 426 21.75 21.63 -19.96
N ARG A 427 21.64 20.73 -19.00
CA ARG A 427 21.00 21.04 -17.73
C ARG A 427 21.71 22.19 -17.02
N THR A 428 23.03 22.20 -17.07
CA THR A 428 23.87 23.24 -16.45
C THR A 428 23.81 24.57 -17.22
N ALA A 429 23.84 24.52 -18.55
CA ALA A 429 23.75 25.70 -19.41
C ALA A 429 22.37 26.39 -19.32
N SER A 430 21.27 25.62 -19.22
CA SER A 430 19.91 26.17 -19.14
C SER A 430 19.47 26.59 -17.74
N SER A 431 20.18 26.16 -16.67
CA SER A 431 19.91 26.59 -15.28
C SER A 431 20.50 27.95 -14.93
N GLY A 432 21.17 28.63 -15.87
CA GLY A 432 21.62 30.01 -15.71
C GLY A 432 22.89 30.20 -14.92
N GLN A 433 23.69 29.15 -14.70
CA GLN A 433 24.99 29.27 -14.03
C GLN A 433 26.12 29.73 -14.97
N TYR A 434 25.87 29.86 -16.27
CA TYR A 434 26.83 30.31 -17.31
C TYR A 434 26.23 31.25 -18.37
N CYS A 435 25.18 32.02 -18.03
CA CYS A 435 24.72 33.13 -18.88
C CYS A 435 24.67 34.42 -18.10
#